data_c7079af0b8d8ec66ff084ff7ee6de188
#
_entry.id   c7079af0b8d8ec66ff084ff7ee6de188
#
_cell.length_a   1.000
_cell.length_b   1.000
_cell.length_c   1.000
_cell.angle_alpha   90.00
_cell.angle_beta   90.00
_cell.angle_gamma   90.00
#
_symmetry.space_group_name_H-M   'P 1'
#
loop_
_entity.id
_entity.type
_entity.pdbx_description
1 polymer ?
#
loop_
_entity_poly.entity_id
_entity_poly.type
_entity_poly.pdbx_seq_one_letter_code
_entity_poly.pdbx_strand_id
1 'polypeptide(L)'
;MIEGLKPYAEYKESGIPWAPALPSHWVTKRGKSYLTCIDQRSRAGEEELLTVSSARGVVPRSSAKVTMFKAESYAGHKLCWPGDLVINSLWAWGGGLGVTQHHGIVSTAYSVYRSRPSAQINPRFLHELVRSSAFHWELQVRSKGVWISRLQLTDTSFLDAPIPLPPPEEQAAIVRFLDHANRKIDGFIRAKRKLIRLLNEQKQAIIHRAVTRGLDSSVSLKPSGIPWLGEIPAHWKRTRLKFEASHIVDCLHATPTYRTDGIFPAIRTADIEPGKVRLEQSRKISLAEFQRWTARLKPDEGDVLYSREGERGLESRLTSRRVRHCAFPNA
;
A
#
# COMPACT_ATOMS: atom_id res chain seq x y z
N MET A 1 12.26 7.43 24.15
CA MET A 1 11.56 8.68 24.58
C MET A 1 11.66 9.69 23.45
N ILE A 2 10.59 10.41 23.16
CA ILE A 2 10.63 11.49 22.17
C ILE A 2 11.29 12.68 22.87
N GLU A 3 12.42 13.18 22.33
CA GLU A 3 13.12 14.33 22.88
C GLU A 3 12.19 15.55 23.01
N GLY A 4 12.24 16.22 24.16
CA GLY A 4 11.50 17.46 24.44
C GLY A 4 10.16 17.29 25.13
N LEU A 5 9.65 16.05 25.33
CA LEU A 5 8.48 15.81 26.16
C LEU A 5 8.88 15.64 27.62
N LYS A 6 8.23 16.40 28.50
CA LYS A 6 8.37 16.25 29.95
C LYS A 6 7.29 15.29 30.45
N PRO A 7 7.63 14.31 31.32
CA PRO A 7 6.63 13.48 31.98
C PRO A 7 5.73 14.35 32.85
N TYR A 8 4.48 13.91 33.03
CA TYR A 8 3.59 14.55 34.02
C TYR A 8 4.13 14.33 35.42
N ALA A 9 3.81 15.27 36.30
CA ALA A 9 4.28 15.21 37.70
C ALA A 9 3.72 14.00 38.44
N GLU A 10 2.47 13.65 38.17
CA GLU A 10 1.76 12.57 38.84
C GLU A 10 0.93 11.73 37.89
N TYR A 11 0.88 10.43 38.14
CA TYR A 11 0.08 9.46 37.43
C TYR A 11 -0.81 8.72 38.40
N LYS A 12 -1.96 8.27 37.91
CA LYS A 12 -2.89 7.37 38.62
C LYS A 12 -3.12 6.09 37.84
N GLU A 13 -3.44 5.01 38.51
CA GLU A 13 -3.95 3.80 37.88
C GLU A 13 -5.29 4.12 37.20
N SER A 14 -5.43 3.76 35.96
CA SER A 14 -6.62 4.07 35.18
C SER A 14 -7.71 3.00 35.24
N GLY A 15 -7.33 1.77 35.54
CA GLY A 15 -8.17 0.58 35.37
C GLY A 15 -8.45 0.21 33.89
N ILE A 16 -7.77 0.86 32.94
CA ILE A 16 -7.90 0.60 31.50
C ILE A 16 -6.72 -0.26 31.04
N PRO A 17 -6.94 -1.49 30.55
CA PRO A 17 -5.84 -2.41 30.18
C PRO A 17 -4.85 -1.85 29.16
N TRP A 18 -5.35 -1.09 28.16
CA TRP A 18 -4.51 -0.51 27.12
C TRP A 18 -3.84 0.83 27.50
N ALA A 19 -4.24 1.42 28.63
CA ALA A 19 -3.67 2.65 29.17
C ALA A 19 -3.58 2.56 30.70
N PRO A 20 -2.74 1.67 31.27
CA PRO A 20 -2.77 1.33 32.70
C PRO A 20 -2.48 2.52 33.63
N ALA A 21 -1.68 3.48 33.17
CA ALA A 21 -1.37 4.71 33.90
C ALA A 21 -1.77 5.93 33.07
N LEU A 22 -2.49 6.85 33.71
CA LEU A 22 -2.89 8.14 33.11
C LEU A 22 -2.45 9.28 34.03
N PRO A 23 -2.20 10.49 33.50
CA PRO A 23 -1.99 11.66 34.31
C PRO A 23 -3.11 11.83 35.33
N SER A 24 -2.77 12.16 36.59
CA SER A 24 -3.73 12.15 37.71
C SER A 24 -4.95 13.03 37.47
N HIS A 25 -4.80 14.13 36.75
CA HIS A 25 -5.85 15.12 36.44
C HIS A 25 -6.72 14.74 35.22
N TRP A 26 -6.38 13.69 34.44
CA TRP A 26 -7.23 13.28 33.34
C TRP A 26 -8.50 12.59 33.84
N VAL A 27 -9.61 12.82 33.15
CA VAL A 27 -10.90 12.25 33.50
C VAL A 27 -11.23 11.10 32.54
N THR A 28 -11.52 9.94 33.12
CA THR A 28 -11.98 8.79 32.35
C THR A 28 -13.47 8.58 32.56
N LYS A 29 -14.26 8.54 31.49
CA LYS A 29 -15.68 8.19 31.52
C LYS A 29 -15.98 7.26 30.34
N ARG A 30 -17.12 6.59 30.39
CA ARG A 30 -17.61 5.79 29.25
C ARG A 30 -17.96 6.69 28.07
N GLY A 31 -17.79 6.16 26.85
CA GLY A 31 -18.08 6.90 25.61
C GLY A 31 -19.45 7.53 25.57
N LYS A 32 -20.49 6.90 26.16
CA LYS A 32 -21.86 7.43 26.27
C LYS A 32 -21.97 8.75 27.04
N SER A 33 -21.01 9.05 27.91
CA SER A 33 -20.96 10.33 28.62
C SER A 33 -20.51 11.47 27.72
N TYR A 34 -19.81 11.17 26.64
CA TYR A 34 -19.20 12.12 25.73
C TYR A 34 -19.86 12.18 24.36
N LEU A 35 -20.40 11.05 23.90
CA LEU A 35 -20.89 10.84 22.53
C LEU A 35 -22.35 10.42 22.52
N THR A 36 -23.06 10.80 21.48
CA THR A 36 -24.43 10.36 21.19
C THR A 36 -24.46 9.74 19.80
N CYS A 37 -25.08 8.57 19.65
CA CYS A 37 -25.32 7.96 18.34
C CYS A 37 -26.35 8.79 17.56
N ILE A 38 -26.05 9.05 16.29
CA ILE A 38 -26.89 9.84 15.36
C ILE A 38 -27.35 8.92 14.23
N ASP A 39 -28.66 8.88 13.97
CA ASP A 39 -29.26 8.16 12.84
C ASP A 39 -30.08 9.11 11.95
N GLN A 40 -29.48 10.23 11.58
CA GLN A 40 -30.04 11.11 10.57
C GLN A 40 -29.74 10.54 9.19
N ARG A 41 -30.75 10.52 8.30
CA ARG A 41 -30.65 9.89 7.00
C ARG A 41 -30.93 10.88 5.88
N SER A 42 -30.16 10.75 4.80
CA SER A 42 -30.42 11.49 3.57
C SER A 42 -31.73 11.02 2.93
N ARG A 43 -32.51 11.96 2.43
CA ARG A 43 -33.74 11.69 1.69
C ARG A 43 -33.45 11.32 0.23
N ALA A 44 -32.57 12.09 -0.41
CA ALA A 44 -32.27 11.95 -1.84
C ALA A 44 -31.00 11.12 -2.09
N GLY A 45 -30.03 11.12 -1.17
CA GLY A 45 -28.74 10.45 -1.33
C GLY A 45 -27.79 11.17 -2.29
N GLU A 46 -27.95 12.49 -2.44
CA GLU A 46 -27.17 13.31 -3.37
C GLU A 46 -25.93 13.95 -2.72
N GLU A 47 -25.81 13.85 -1.39
CA GLU A 47 -24.66 14.39 -0.68
C GLU A 47 -23.40 13.62 -1.02
N GLU A 48 -22.23 14.20 -0.71
CA GLU A 48 -20.94 13.57 -0.98
C GLU A 48 -20.84 12.20 -0.30
N LEU A 49 -20.62 11.18 -1.09
CA LEU A 49 -20.44 9.82 -0.56
C LEU A 49 -19.06 9.69 0.09
N LEU A 50 -19.05 9.40 1.37
CA LEU A 50 -17.85 9.19 2.17
C LEU A 50 -17.60 7.71 2.40
N THR A 51 -16.35 7.37 2.60
CA THR A 51 -15.91 6.02 2.98
C THR A 51 -14.95 6.07 4.16
N VAL A 52 -14.85 4.98 4.89
CA VAL A 52 -13.95 4.87 6.03
C VAL A 52 -12.74 4.02 5.65
N SER A 53 -11.57 4.64 5.66
CA SER A 53 -10.28 4.03 5.37
C SER A 53 -9.52 3.76 6.67
N SER A 54 -9.00 2.54 6.85
CA SER A 54 -8.12 2.23 7.99
C SER A 54 -6.84 3.09 8.01
N ALA A 55 -6.35 3.53 6.85
CA ALA A 55 -5.16 4.39 6.77
C ALA A 55 -5.46 5.88 6.99
N ARG A 56 -6.59 6.39 6.45
CA ARG A 56 -6.86 7.84 6.40
C ARG A 56 -8.07 8.30 7.22
N GLY A 57 -8.82 7.37 7.83
CA GLY A 57 -10.10 7.69 8.48
C GLY A 57 -11.21 7.92 7.46
N VAL A 58 -12.08 8.91 7.73
CA VAL A 58 -13.22 9.24 6.87
C VAL A 58 -12.79 10.17 5.75
N VAL A 59 -13.01 9.75 4.51
CA VAL A 59 -12.59 10.49 3.31
C VAL A 59 -13.66 10.41 2.22
N PRO A 60 -13.71 11.37 1.28
CA PRO A 60 -14.53 11.25 0.08
C PRO A 60 -14.22 9.95 -0.67
N ARG A 61 -15.26 9.26 -1.09
CA ARG A 61 -15.09 7.99 -1.84
C ARG A 61 -14.35 8.20 -3.16
N SER A 62 -14.50 9.36 -3.78
CA SER A 62 -13.78 9.76 -4.99
C SER A 62 -12.26 9.76 -4.81
N SER A 63 -11.77 10.02 -3.60
CA SER A 63 -10.34 10.04 -3.25
C SER A 63 -9.80 8.68 -2.81
N ALA A 64 -10.65 7.67 -2.65
CA ALA A 64 -10.29 6.33 -2.20
C ALA A 64 -10.31 5.35 -3.38
N LYS A 65 -9.31 4.45 -3.44
CA LYS A 65 -9.32 3.33 -4.40
C LYS A 65 -10.32 2.28 -3.91
N VAL A 66 -11.61 2.50 -4.17
CA VAL A 66 -12.68 1.58 -3.79
C VAL A 66 -13.13 0.81 -5.03
N THR A 67 -13.05 -0.52 -4.97
CA THR A 67 -13.41 -1.44 -6.07
C THR A 67 -14.88 -1.84 -6.07
N MET A 68 -15.67 -1.45 -5.06
CA MET A 68 -17.09 -1.79 -4.98
C MET A 68 -17.92 -1.04 -6.01
N PHE A 69 -18.91 -1.71 -6.60
CA PHE A 69 -19.87 -1.11 -7.53
C PHE A 69 -20.62 0.06 -6.88
N LYS A 70 -20.99 1.03 -7.72
CA LYS A 70 -21.87 2.12 -7.29
C LYS A 70 -23.29 1.55 -7.13
N ALA A 71 -23.96 1.92 -6.05
CA ALA A 71 -25.38 1.61 -5.88
C ALA A 71 -26.21 2.49 -6.83
N GLU A 72 -27.40 2.02 -7.21
CA GLU A 72 -28.34 2.78 -8.02
C GLU A 72 -28.89 4.01 -7.28
N SER A 73 -29.00 3.93 -5.96
CA SER A 73 -29.43 5.01 -5.10
C SER A 73 -28.71 4.98 -3.75
N TYR A 74 -28.46 6.13 -3.19
CA TYR A 74 -27.93 6.29 -1.84
C TYR A 74 -28.96 6.92 -0.86
N ALA A 75 -30.24 6.98 -1.24
CA ALA A 75 -31.31 7.36 -0.36
C ALA A 75 -31.32 6.49 0.91
N GLY A 76 -31.57 7.09 2.06
CA GLY A 76 -31.54 6.41 3.35
C GLY A 76 -30.12 6.17 3.92
N HIS A 77 -29.04 6.57 3.26
CA HIS A 77 -27.69 6.57 3.82
C HIS A 77 -27.60 7.54 5.00
N LYS A 78 -26.73 7.26 5.96
CA LYS A 78 -26.59 8.09 7.17
C LYS A 78 -25.79 9.35 6.87
N LEU A 79 -26.33 10.48 7.32
CA LEU A 79 -25.68 11.79 7.26
C LEU A 79 -24.63 11.92 8.36
N CYS A 80 -23.52 12.55 8.03
CA CYS A 80 -22.52 12.98 9.00
C CYS A 80 -21.99 14.38 8.65
N TRP A 81 -21.53 15.08 9.69
CA TRP A 81 -21.01 16.45 9.60
C TRP A 81 -19.58 16.52 10.13
N PRO A 82 -18.82 17.56 9.76
CA PRO A 82 -17.50 17.79 10.34
C PRO A 82 -17.53 17.72 11.87
N GLY A 83 -16.66 16.90 12.45
CA GLY A 83 -16.60 16.63 13.88
C GLY A 83 -17.32 15.37 14.33
N ASP A 84 -18.15 14.73 13.49
CA ASP A 84 -18.78 13.46 13.83
C ASP A 84 -17.75 12.31 13.70
N LEU A 85 -17.78 11.40 14.67
CA LEU A 85 -17.03 10.14 14.61
C LEU A 85 -17.84 9.11 13.81
N VAL A 86 -17.25 8.59 12.76
CA VAL A 86 -17.86 7.54 11.92
C VAL A 86 -17.10 6.24 12.10
N ILE A 87 -17.83 5.15 12.36
CA ILE A 87 -17.26 3.81 12.55
C ILE A 87 -17.90 2.84 11.56
N ASN A 88 -17.10 2.15 10.79
CA ASN A 88 -17.53 0.97 10.07
C ASN A 88 -17.67 -0.18 11.07
N SER A 89 -18.90 -0.48 11.50
CA SER A 89 -19.18 -1.46 12.55
C SER A 89 -18.63 -2.86 12.26
N LEU A 90 -18.54 -3.23 10.97
CA LEU A 90 -18.00 -4.53 10.52
C LEU A 90 -16.48 -4.54 10.40
N TRP A 91 -15.82 -3.37 10.42
CA TRP A 91 -14.38 -3.22 10.24
C TRP A 91 -13.72 -2.34 11.32
N ALA A 92 -14.42 -2.09 12.43
CA ALA A 92 -13.91 -1.31 13.55
C ALA A 92 -12.63 -1.92 14.13
N TRP A 93 -12.62 -3.22 14.31
CA TRP A 93 -11.48 -4.02 14.75
C TRP A 93 -10.25 -3.94 13.81
N GLY A 94 -10.44 -3.60 12.53
CA GLY A 94 -9.40 -3.34 11.53
C GLY A 94 -9.05 -1.86 11.36
N GLY A 95 -9.50 -0.99 12.28
CA GLY A 95 -9.22 0.45 12.24
C GLY A 95 -10.11 1.25 11.27
N GLY A 96 -11.25 0.69 10.87
CA GLY A 96 -12.22 1.33 10.00
C GLY A 96 -13.05 2.39 10.72
N LEU A 97 -12.42 3.47 11.21
CA LEU A 97 -13.08 4.56 11.92
C LEU A 97 -12.31 5.88 11.81
N GLY A 98 -12.96 6.97 12.15
CA GLY A 98 -12.34 8.26 12.27
C GLY A 98 -13.34 9.40 12.41
N VAL A 99 -12.88 10.56 12.86
CA VAL A 99 -13.70 11.77 12.88
C VAL A 99 -13.67 12.40 11.48
N THR A 100 -14.85 12.67 10.93
CA THR A 100 -14.94 13.28 9.60
C THR A 100 -14.66 14.77 9.61
N GLN A 101 -14.05 15.27 8.54
CA GLN A 101 -13.89 16.69 8.24
C GLN A 101 -14.88 17.15 7.14
N HIS A 102 -15.69 16.20 6.63
CA HIS A 102 -16.58 16.43 5.50
C HIS A 102 -18.04 16.29 5.94
N HIS A 103 -18.92 17.10 5.35
CA HIS A 103 -20.35 16.83 5.33
C HIS A 103 -20.63 15.84 4.20
N GLY A 104 -21.44 14.81 4.48
CA GLY A 104 -21.77 13.83 3.46
C GLY A 104 -22.54 12.64 4.01
N ILE A 105 -22.63 11.59 3.21
CA ILE A 105 -23.34 10.36 3.53
C ILE A 105 -22.40 9.19 3.64
N VAL A 106 -22.73 8.28 4.56
CA VAL A 106 -22.01 7.03 4.79
C VAL A 106 -22.98 5.86 4.74
N SER A 107 -22.46 4.65 4.54
CA SER A 107 -23.26 3.43 4.51
C SER A 107 -24.17 3.29 5.74
N THR A 108 -25.35 2.72 5.55
CA THR A 108 -26.31 2.39 6.61
C THR A 108 -25.73 1.43 7.67
N ALA A 109 -24.73 0.62 7.29
CA ALA A 109 -24.01 -0.28 8.19
C ALA A 109 -22.97 0.43 9.08
N TYR A 110 -22.71 1.73 8.86
CA TYR A 110 -21.78 2.50 9.69
C TYR A 110 -22.53 3.16 10.83
N SER A 111 -21.84 3.37 11.95
CA SER A 111 -22.35 4.14 13.08
C SER A 111 -21.76 5.55 13.04
N VAL A 112 -22.61 6.54 13.35
CA VAL A 112 -22.22 7.94 13.42
C VAL A 112 -22.46 8.43 14.86
N TYR A 113 -21.42 9.05 15.44
CA TYR A 113 -21.48 9.58 16.79
C TYR A 113 -21.10 11.05 16.81
N ARG A 114 -21.89 11.84 17.51
CA ARG A 114 -21.66 13.27 17.71
C ARG A 114 -21.26 13.55 19.14
N SER A 115 -20.25 14.40 19.32
CA SER A 115 -19.83 14.85 20.64
C SER A 115 -20.92 15.67 21.29
N ARG A 116 -21.18 15.39 22.57
CA ARG A 116 -22.08 16.23 23.37
C ARG A 116 -21.43 17.58 23.62
N PRO A 117 -22.15 18.70 23.53
CA PRO A 117 -21.57 20.04 23.78
C PRO A 117 -20.86 20.14 25.14
N SER A 118 -21.40 19.49 26.18
CA SER A 118 -20.83 19.44 27.52
C SER A 118 -19.52 18.66 27.64
N ALA A 119 -19.17 17.85 26.62
CA ALA A 119 -18.00 16.99 26.67
C ALA A 119 -16.67 17.74 26.39
N GLN A 120 -16.74 18.90 25.74
CA GLN A 120 -15.55 19.70 25.36
C GLN A 120 -14.43 18.88 24.69
N ILE A 121 -14.82 17.94 23.83
CA ILE A 121 -13.87 17.11 23.09
C ILE A 121 -13.42 17.84 21.84
N ASN A 122 -12.11 17.95 21.69
CA ASN A 122 -11.50 18.36 20.42
C ASN A 122 -11.67 17.22 19.40
N PRO A 123 -12.34 17.46 18.25
CA PRO A 123 -12.57 16.42 17.24
C PRO A 123 -11.27 15.79 16.70
N ARG A 124 -10.20 16.60 16.60
CA ARG A 124 -8.91 16.12 16.14
C ARG A 124 -8.24 15.22 17.19
N PHE A 125 -8.32 15.58 18.47
CA PHE A 125 -7.86 14.73 19.56
C PHE A 125 -8.61 13.40 19.57
N LEU A 126 -9.95 13.43 19.46
CA LEU A 126 -10.76 12.21 19.39
C LEU A 126 -10.36 11.34 18.20
N HIS A 127 -10.11 11.95 17.03
CA HIS A 127 -9.62 11.22 15.85
C HIS A 127 -8.35 10.44 16.14
N GLU A 128 -7.35 11.09 16.72
CA GLU A 128 -6.05 10.47 17.01
C GLU A 128 -6.18 9.40 18.12
N LEU A 129 -6.99 9.67 19.16
CA LEU A 129 -7.20 8.74 20.24
C LEU A 129 -7.82 7.41 19.75
N VAL A 130 -8.96 7.48 19.05
CA VAL A 130 -9.68 6.26 18.63
C VAL A 130 -8.94 5.48 17.53
N ARG A 131 -8.00 6.11 16.85
CA ARG A 131 -7.15 5.49 15.82
C ARG A 131 -5.78 5.07 16.35
N SER A 132 -5.47 5.35 17.60
CA SER A 132 -4.22 4.91 18.22
C SER A 132 -4.15 3.37 18.31
N SER A 133 -2.94 2.82 18.23
CA SER A 133 -2.73 1.38 18.40
C SER A 133 -3.21 0.87 19.76
N ALA A 134 -3.13 1.70 20.78
CA ALA A 134 -3.61 1.39 22.12
C ALA A 134 -5.14 1.25 22.14
N PHE A 135 -5.89 2.22 21.58
CA PHE A 135 -7.35 2.14 21.52
C PHE A 135 -7.85 1.04 20.56
N HIS A 136 -7.04 0.65 19.59
CA HIS A 136 -7.37 -0.44 18.68
C HIS A 136 -7.63 -1.76 19.43
N TRP A 137 -6.90 -2.02 20.50
CA TRP A 137 -7.14 -3.17 21.38
C TRP A 137 -8.57 -3.15 21.96
N GLU A 138 -9.05 -1.98 22.41
CA GLU A 138 -10.41 -1.79 22.93
C GLU A 138 -11.47 -2.14 21.87
N LEU A 139 -11.26 -1.71 20.62
CA LEU A 139 -12.16 -2.03 19.52
C LEU A 139 -12.20 -3.53 19.22
N GLN A 140 -11.05 -4.21 19.27
CA GLN A 140 -10.98 -5.65 19.05
C GLN A 140 -11.71 -6.44 20.13
N VAL A 141 -11.46 -6.15 21.42
CA VAL A 141 -12.08 -6.86 22.54
C VAL A 141 -13.59 -6.65 22.58
N ARG A 142 -14.08 -5.48 22.14
CA ARG A 142 -15.51 -5.16 22.13
C ARG A 142 -16.25 -5.61 20.88
N SER A 143 -15.54 -5.96 19.84
CA SER A 143 -16.13 -6.53 18.63
C SER A 143 -16.47 -8.01 18.84
N LYS A 144 -17.71 -8.40 18.54
CA LYS A 144 -18.21 -9.75 18.77
C LYS A 144 -18.52 -10.44 17.45
N GLY A 145 -18.25 -11.73 17.37
CA GLY A 145 -18.52 -12.58 16.20
C GLY A 145 -17.83 -13.93 16.30
N VAL A 146 -18.23 -14.87 15.46
CA VAL A 146 -17.68 -16.25 15.47
C VAL A 146 -16.36 -16.34 14.71
N TRP A 147 -16.17 -15.49 13.69
CA TRP A 147 -14.97 -15.44 12.86
C TRP A 147 -14.44 -14.01 12.79
N ILE A 148 -13.13 -13.84 12.64
CA ILE A 148 -12.50 -12.51 12.50
C ILE A 148 -13.18 -11.67 11.42
N SER A 149 -13.51 -12.28 10.28
CA SER A 149 -14.19 -11.59 9.16
C SER A 149 -15.65 -11.21 9.43
N ARG A 150 -16.22 -11.64 10.55
CA ARG A 150 -17.62 -11.37 10.97
C ARG A 150 -17.70 -10.67 12.32
N LEU A 151 -16.59 -10.13 12.81
CA LEU A 151 -16.60 -9.32 14.01
C LEU A 151 -17.37 -8.02 13.76
N GLN A 152 -18.27 -7.70 14.70
CA GLN A 152 -19.08 -6.48 14.65
C GLN A 152 -19.00 -5.74 15.98
N LEU A 153 -18.76 -4.44 15.89
CA LEU A 153 -18.83 -3.53 17.02
C LEU A 153 -20.25 -2.93 17.08
N THR A 154 -20.96 -3.18 18.15
CA THR A 154 -22.28 -2.58 18.38
C THR A 154 -22.15 -1.20 19.02
N ASP A 155 -23.17 -0.34 18.81
CA ASP A 155 -23.19 1.01 19.39
C ASP A 155 -23.09 0.97 20.92
N THR A 156 -23.79 0.06 21.58
CA THR A 156 -23.74 -0.12 23.03
C THR A 156 -22.35 -0.52 23.50
N SER A 157 -21.70 -1.48 22.82
CA SER A 157 -20.34 -1.91 23.16
C SER A 157 -19.33 -0.78 23.01
N PHE A 158 -19.43 0.01 21.93
CA PHE A 158 -18.54 1.16 21.73
C PHE A 158 -18.79 2.27 22.76
N LEU A 159 -20.05 2.62 23.01
CA LEU A 159 -20.41 3.67 23.95
C LEU A 159 -20.10 3.33 25.42
N ASP A 160 -19.88 2.06 25.72
CA ASP A 160 -19.40 1.61 27.03
C ASP A 160 -17.85 1.57 27.13
N ALA A 161 -17.12 1.83 26.05
CA ALA A 161 -15.67 1.92 26.07
C ALA A 161 -15.18 3.07 26.96
N PRO A 162 -14.13 2.87 27.77
CA PRO A 162 -13.53 3.95 28.56
C PRO A 162 -12.76 4.90 27.64
N ILE A 163 -13.05 6.19 27.75
CA ILE A 163 -12.38 7.26 27.02
C ILE A 163 -11.69 8.17 28.03
N PRO A 164 -10.33 8.17 28.07
CA PRO A 164 -9.58 9.14 28.85
C PRO A 164 -9.57 10.49 28.13
N LEU A 165 -9.91 11.54 28.86
CA LEU A 165 -10.03 12.88 28.31
C LEU A 165 -9.18 13.87 29.11
N PRO A 166 -8.15 14.47 28.48
CA PRO A 166 -7.42 15.61 29.03
C PRO A 166 -8.27 16.88 29.07
N PRO A 167 -7.86 17.90 29.84
CA PRO A 167 -8.42 19.24 29.72
C PRO A 167 -8.31 19.78 28.29
N PRO A 168 -9.24 20.67 27.85
CA PRO A 168 -9.30 21.15 26.46
C PRO A 168 -7.99 21.77 25.95
N GLU A 169 -7.27 22.51 26.79
CA GLU A 169 -5.98 23.10 26.45
C GLU A 169 -4.92 22.06 26.16
N GLU A 170 -4.94 20.98 26.90
CA GLU A 170 -4.01 19.87 26.77
C GLU A 170 -4.34 19.02 25.53
N GLN A 171 -5.61 18.78 25.25
CA GLN A 171 -6.05 18.18 23.98
C GLN A 171 -5.49 18.96 22.79
N ALA A 172 -5.63 20.30 22.81
CA ALA A 172 -5.08 21.17 21.77
C ALA A 172 -3.55 21.12 21.69
N ALA A 173 -2.86 21.03 22.82
CA ALA A 173 -1.40 20.89 22.87
C ALA A 173 -0.95 19.55 22.26
N ILE A 174 -1.62 18.45 22.60
CA ILE A 174 -1.36 17.11 22.04
C ILE A 174 -1.55 17.13 20.53
N VAL A 175 -2.64 17.71 20.02
CA VAL A 175 -2.90 17.82 18.58
C VAL A 175 -1.80 18.62 17.88
N ARG A 176 -1.41 19.78 18.42
CA ARG A 176 -0.30 20.58 17.84
C ARG A 176 1.00 19.79 17.79
N PHE A 177 1.31 19.03 18.84
CA PHE A 177 2.50 18.19 18.90
C PHE A 177 2.45 17.10 17.82
N LEU A 178 1.34 16.36 17.71
CA LEU A 178 1.14 15.30 16.70
C LEU A 178 1.22 15.86 15.28
N ASP A 179 0.59 17.01 15.01
CA ASP A 179 0.67 17.67 13.71
C ASP A 179 2.10 18.09 13.35
N HIS A 180 2.88 18.57 14.35
CA HIS A 180 4.29 18.90 14.15
C HIS A 180 5.12 17.65 13.85
N ALA A 181 4.95 16.59 14.63
CA ALA A 181 5.65 15.32 14.44
C ALA A 181 5.31 14.70 13.07
N ASN A 182 4.04 14.66 12.69
CA ASN A 182 3.60 14.14 11.40
C ASN A 182 4.18 14.93 10.22
N ARG A 183 4.18 16.28 10.29
CA ARG A 183 4.82 17.10 9.25
C ARG A 183 6.31 16.81 9.08
N LYS A 184 7.05 16.59 10.18
CA LYS A 184 8.46 16.18 10.12
C LYS A 184 8.63 14.81 9.47
N ILE A 185 7.84 13.82 9.89
CA ILE A 185 7.87 12.46 9.33
C ILE A 185 7.57 12.49 7.84
N ASP A 186 6.53 13.18 7.42
CA ASP A 186 6.17 13.34 6.01
C ASP A 186 7.27 14.04 5.21
N GLY A 187 7.94 15.02 5.82
CA GLY A 187 9.13 15.66 5.24
C GLY A 187 10.25 14.67 4.97
N PHE A 188 10.57 13.83 5.94
CA PHE A 188 11.57 12.76 5.80
C PHE A 188 11.17 11.73 4.74
N ILE A 189 9.90 11.30 4.72
CA ILE A 189 9.40 10.35 3.71
C ILE A 189 9.57 10.94 2.31
N ARG A 190 9.18 12.21 2.09
CA ARG A 190 9.34 12.88 0.79
C ARG A 190 10.82 12.99 0.40
N ALA A 191 11.70 13.37 1.33
CA ALA A 191 13.14 13.47 1.07
C ALA A 191 13.76 12.11 0.70
N LYS A 192 13.40 11.04 1.41
CA LYS A 192 13.88 9.68 1.11
C LYS A 192 13.37 9.17 -0.24
N ARG A 193 12.10 9.41 -0.59
CA ARG A 193 11.56 9.07 -1.91
C ARG A 193 12.29 9.81 -3.04
N LYS A 194 12.59 11.11 -2.84
CA LYS A 194 13.40 11.89 -3.79
C LYS A 194 14.80 11.31 -3.94
N LEU A 195 15.45 10.95 -2.83
CA LEU A 195 16.79 10.34 -2.85
C LEU A 195 16.79 9.01 -3.63
N ILE A 196 15.83 8.12 -3.37
CA ILE A 196 15.69 6.85 -4.10
C ILE A 196 15.56 7.09 -5.60
N ARG A 197 14.73 8.07 -6.00
CA ARG A 197 14.59 8.43 -7.43
C ARG A 197 15.92 8.89 -8.02
N LEU A 198 16.63 9.81 -7.36
CA LEU A 198 17.91 10.32 -7.83
C LEU A 198 18.99 9.24 -7.92
N LEU A 199 19.04 8.34 -6.95
CA LEU A 199 19.97 7.19 -6.98
C LEU A 199 19.66 6.25 -8.15
N ASN A 200 18.39 6.00 -8.45
CA ASN A 200 18.00 5.23 -9.62
C ASN A 200 18.36 5.92 -10.94
N GLU A 201 18.16 7.24 -11.05
CA GLU A 201 18.57 8.04 -12.19
C GLU A 201 20.11 7.98 -12.37
N GLN A 202 20.86 8.16 -11.30
CA GLN A 202 22.32 8.04 -11.30
C GLN A 202 22.78 6.64 -11.73
N LYS A 203 22.15 5.58 -11.17
CA LYS A 203 22.44 4.21 -11.59
C LYS A 203 22.23 4.01 -13.09
N GLN A 204 21.11 4.50 -13.63
CA GLN A 204 20.84 4.40 -15.06
C GLN A 204 21.84 5.20 -15.91
N ALA A 205 22.23 6.39 -15.45
CA ALA A 205 23.24 7.20 -16.14
C ALA A 205 24.62 6.51 -16.16
N ILE A 206 25.02 5.87 -15.05
CA ILE A 206 26.28 5.11 -14.98
C ILE A 206 26.23 3.92 -15.94
N ILE A 207 25.14 3.14 -15.91
CA ILE A 207 24.97 2.00 -16.83
C ILE A 207 24.99 2.48 -18.27
N HIS A 208 24.19 3.49 -18.60
CA HIS A 208 24.14 4.05 -19.95
C HIS A 208 25.53 4.47 -20.44
N ARG A 209 26.27 5.24 -19.63
CA ARG A 209 27.62 5.66 -19.96
C ARG A 209 28.56 4.46 -20.18
N ALA A 210 28.53 3.48 -19.29
CA ALA A 210 29.39 2.29 -19.36
C ALA A 210 29.13 1.48 -20.65
N VAL A 211 27.86 1.27 -21.01
CA VAL A 211 27.49 0.44 -22.18
C VAL A 211 27.52 1.20 -23.51
N THR A 212 27.61 2.51 -23.49
CA THR A 212 27.67 3.33 -24.74
C THR A 212 29.06 3.93 -25.00
N ARG A 213 29.79 4.32 -23.95
CA ARG A 213 31.08 4.99 -24.04
C ARG A 213 32.26 4.20 -23.47
N GLY A 214 31.99 3.03 -22.89
CA GLY A 214 32.99 2.21 -22.22
C GLY A 214 33.37 2.73 -20.82
N LEU A 215 34.34 2.06 -20.21
CA LEU A 215 34.84 2.39 -18.88
C LEU A 215 36.06 3.33 -18.91
N ASP A 216 36.77 3.38 -20.01
CA ASP A 216 37.95 4.22 -20.19
C ASP A 216 37.54 5.57 -20.83
N SER A 217 37.70 6.64 -20.07
CA SER A 217 37.35 7.99 -20.49
C SER A 217 38.41 8.64 -21.42
N SER A 218 39.58 8.02 -21.53
CA SER A 218 40.69 8.51 -22.39
C SER A 218 40.55 8.07 -23.85
N VAL A 219 39.65 7.15 -24.18
CA VAL A 219 39.48 6.61 -25.54
C VAL A 219 38.84 7.65 -26.44
N SER A 220 39.37 7.80 -27.67
CA SER A 220 38.74 8.62 -28.69
C SER A 220 37.36 8.08 -29.07
N LEU A 221 36.40 8.98 -29.29
CA LEU A 221 35.03 8.65 -29.66
C LEU A 221 34.80 8.86 -31.15
N LYS A 222 33.84 8.17 -31.74
CA LYS A 222 33.33 8.36 -33.10
C LYS A 222 31.79 8.36 -33.12
N PRO A 223 31.16 9.06 -34.07
CA PRO A 223 29.71 9.00 -34.23
C PRO A 223 29.26 7.55 -34.50
N SER A 224 28.25 7.09 -33.74
CA SER A 224 27.69 5.74 -33.93
C SER A 224 26.83 5.63 -35.20
N GLY A 225 26.34 6.74 -35.73
CA GLY A 225 25.34 6.77 -36.80
C GLY A 225 23.92 6.35 -36.32
N ILE A 226 23.70 6.28 -34.99
CA ILE A 226 22.42 5.96 -34.39
C ILE A 226 22.01 7.16 -33.52
N PRO A 227 20.90 7.88 -33.83
CA PRO A 227 20.58 9.16 -33.20
C PRO A 227 20.46 9.08 -31.65
N TRP A 228 19.86 8.03 -31.08
CA TRP A 228 19.71 7.88 -29.65
C TRP A 228 20.98 7.43 -28.90
N LEU A 229 21.95 6.84 -29.63
CA LEU A 229 23.18 6.31 -29.04
C LEU A 229 24.31 7.38 -29.03
N GLY A 230 24.31 8.31 -30.01
CA GLY A 230 25.29 9.37 -30.13
C GLY A 230 26.69 8.82 -30.51
N GLU A 231 27.70 9.08 -29.66
CA GLU A 231 29.10 8.69 -29.88
C GLU A 231 29.45 7.40 -29.12
N ILE A 232 30.30 6.59 -29.70
CA ILE A 232 30.84 5.34 -29.16
C ILE A 232 32.38 5.33 -29.26
N PRO A 233 33.09 4.51 -28.47
CA PRO A 233 34.54 4.34 -28.59
C PRO A 233 34.96 4.03 -30.02
N ALA A 234 36.03 4.67 -30.50
CA ALA A 234 36.46 4.55 -31.88
C ALA A 234 36.79 3.10 -32.33
N HIS A 235 37.27 2.28 -31.39
CA HIS A 235 37.57 0.86 -31.62
C HIS A 235 36.35 -0.04 -31.64
N TRP A 236 35.16 0.44 -31.20
CA TRP A 236 33.96 -0.38 -31.22
C TRP A 236 33.40 -0.50 -32.63
N LYS A 237 32.92 -1.71 -32.95
CA LYS A 237 32.23 -1.99 -34.21
C LYS A 237 30.72 -2.01 -33.98
N ARG A 238 29.98 -1.41 -34.92
CA ARG A 238 28.53 -1.52 -34.96
C ARG A 238 28.14 -2.74 -35.78
N THR A 239 27.30 -3.57 -35.22
CA THR A 239 26.76 -4.75 -35.89
C THR A 239 25.24 -4.86 -35.68
N ARG A 240 24.60 -5.82 -36.31
CA ARG A 240 23.19 -6.14 -36.09
C ARG A 240 23.09 -7.38 -35.19
N LEU A 241 22.12 -7.38 -34.27
CA LEU A 241 21.90 -8.48 -33.34
C LEU A 241 21.88 -9.84 -34.05
N LYS A 242 21.23 -9.93 -35.21
CA LYS A 242 21.17 -11.17 -36.01
C LYS A 242 22.51 -11.75 -36.48
N PHE A 243 23.60 -10.98 -36.46
CA PHE A 243 24.93 -11.43 -36.81
C PHE A 243 25.76 -11.85 -35.61
N GLU A 244 25.32 -11.48 -34.39
CA GLU A 244 26.01 -11.78 -33.14
C GLU A 244 25.30 -12.90 -32.34
N ALA A 245 24.01 -13.10 -32.59
CA ALA A 245 23.26 -14.17 -31.96
C ALA A 245 23.37 -15.44 -32.83
N SER A 246 23.72 -16.57 -32.23
CA SER A 246 23.72 -17.87 -32.90
C SER A 246 22.32 -18.29 -33.33
N HIS A 247 21.31 -17.99 -32.51
CA HIS A 247 19.92 -18.29 -32.76
C HIS A 247 19.02 -17.16 -32.25
N ILE A 248 17.99 -16.85 -32.98
CA ILE A 248 16.89 -15.97 -32.55
C ILE A 248 15.61 -16.74 -32.76
N VAL A 249 15.00 -17.18 -31.67
CA VAL A 249 13.86 -18.11 -31.72
C VAL A 249 12.71 -17.51 -30.93
N ASP A 250 11.53 -17.57 -31.53
CA ASP A 250 10.27 -17.20 -30.92
C ASP A 250 9.62 -18.44 -30.29
N CYS A 251 8.98 -18.28 -29.12
CA CYS A 251 8.26 -19.37 -28.52
C CYS A 251 6.84 -19.54 -29.15
N LEU A 252 6.17 -20.62 -28.82
CA LEU A 252 4.81 -20.86 -29.30
C LEU A 252 3.85 -19.80 -28.72
N HIS A 253 2.99 -19.24 -29.58
CA HIS A 253 1.92 -18.34 -29.19
C HIS A 253 0.73 -19.12 -28.60
N ALA A 254 0.92 -19.72 -27.44
CA ALA A 254 -0.08 -20.49 -26.72
C ALA A 254 0.20 -20.48 -25.22
N THR A 255 -0.73 -20.95 -24.42
CA THR A 255 -0.51 -21.17 -22.98
C THR A 255 -0.25 -22.66 -22.73
N PRO A 256 0.83 -23.05 -22.06
CA PRO A 256 1.09 -24.46 -21.76
C PRO A 256 0.13 -24.97 -20.68
N THR A 257 -0.03 -26.27 -20.61
CA THR A 257 -0.74 -26.94 -19.53
C THR A 257 0.14 -26.97 -18.29
N TYR A 258 -0.20 -26.13 -17.30
CA TYR A 258 0.51 -26.10 -16.02
C TYR A 258 0.12 -27.28 -15.15
N ARG A 259 1.10 -27.77 -14.36
CA ARG A 259 0.90 -28.90 -13.44
C ARG A 259 1.56 -28.59 -12.10
N THR A 260 0.92 -28.96 -11.02
CA THR A 260 1.46 -28.83 -9.65
C THR A 260 2.60 -29.84 -9.39
N ASP A 261 2.54 -31.00 -10.04
CA ASP A 261 3.56 -32.05 -10.03
C ASP A 261 4.59 -31.90 -11.16
N GLY A 262 4.55 -30.83 -11.92
CA GLY A 262 5.49 -30.54 -12.99
C GLY A 262 6.91 -30.28 -12.45
N ILE A 263 7.92 -30.64 -13.24
CA ILE A 263 9.34 -30.47 -12.85
C ILE A 263 10.06 -29.37 -13.64
N PHE A 264 9.54 -28.99 -14.82
CA PHE A 264 10.16 -27.99 -15.69
C PHE A 264 9.53 -26.62 -15.48
N PRO A 265 10.31 -25.57 -15.16
CA PRO A 265 9.77 -24.21 -15.04
C PRO A 265 9.37 -23.67 -16.42
N ALA A 266 8.18 -23.05 -16.49
CA ALA A 266 7.70 -22.31 -17.64
C ALA A 266 7.75 -20.80 -17.33
N ILE A 267 8.64 -20.09 -18.01
CA ILE A 267 8.89 -18.66 -17.79
C ILE A 267 7.85 -17.82 -18.54
N ARG A 268 7.15 -16.95 -17.83
CA ARG A 268 6.21 -15.97 -18.37
C ARG A 268 6.78 -14.56 -18.27
N THR A 269 6.19 -13.60 -18.94
CA THR A 269 6.54 -12.16 -18.83
C THR A 269 6.57 -11.70 -17.36
N ALA A 270 5.63 -12.16 -16.53
CA ALA A 270 5.60 -11.84 -15.10
C ALA A 270 6.77 -12.41 -14.28
N ASP A 271 7.51 -13.38 -14.82
CA ASP A 271 8.65 -14.01 -14.17
C ASP A 271 9.98 -13.35 -14.59
N ILE A 272 9.94 -12.39 -15.53
CA ILE A 272 11.09 -11.64 -16.06
C ILE A 272 11.15 -10.28 -15.36
N GLU A 273 12.28 -10.00 -14.74
CA GLU A 273 12.62 -8.68 -14.17
C GLU A 273 13.84 -8.12 -14.90
N PRO A 274 14.10 -6.80 -14.90
CA PRO A 274 15.30 -6.24 -15.50
C PRO A 274 16.58 -6.90 -14.98
N GLY A 275 17.29 -7.61 -15.87
CA GLY A 275 18.53 -8.33 -15.57
C GLY A 275 18.39 -9.65 -14.82
N LYS A 276 17.16 -10.16 -14.58
CA LYS A 276 16.93 -11.33 -13.73
C LYS A 276 15.66 -12.10 -14.12
N VAL A 277 15.70 -13.42 -14.04
CA VAL A 277 14.56 -14.31 -14.20
C VAL A 277 14.24 -15.02 -12.87
N ARG A 278 12.99 -14.96 -12.43
CA ARG A 278 12.51 -15.60 -11.20
C ARG A 278 12.04 -17.03 -11.47
N LEU A 279 12.97 -17.98 -11.57
CA LEU A 279 12.65 -19.39 -11.84
C LEU A 279 11.88 -20.06 -10.70
N GLU A 280 12.16 -19.70 -9.46
CA GLU A 280 11.54 -20.30 -8.27
C GLU A 280 10.04 -20.06 -8.17
N GLN A 281 9.57 -18.95 -8.71
CA GLN A 281 8.16 -18.55 -8.71
C GLN A 281 7.43 -18.93 -10.00
N SER A 282 8.15 -19.46 -10.99
CA SER A 282 7.57 -19.85 -12.27
C SER A 282 6.64 -21.06 -12.12
N ARG A 283 5.57 -21.08 -12.92
CA ARG A 283 4.69 -22.24 -13.00
C ARG A 283 5.44 -23.42 -13.62
N LYS A 284 5.03 -24.64 -13.32
CA LYS A 284 5.69 -25.86 -13.79
C LYS A 284 4.86 -26.59 -14.83
N ILE A 285 5.56 -27.31 -15.68
CA ILE A 285 4.99 -28.13 -16.79
C ILE A 285 5.57 -29.53 -16.77
N SER A 286 4.92 -30.44 -17.49
CA SER A 286 5.38 -31.81 -17.68
C SER A 286 6.55 -31.90 -18.67
N LEU A 287 7.21 -33.06 -18.74
CA LEU A 287 8.27 -33.35 -19.70
C LEU A 287 7.75 -33.25 -21.17
N ALA A 288 6.55 -33.76 -21.44
CA ALA A 288 5.96 -33.70 -22.78
C ALA A 288 5.70 -32.24 -23.24
N GLU A 289 5.15 -31.42 -22.33
CA GLU A 289 4.99 -29.98 -22.61
C GLU A 289 6.35 -29.30 -22.79
N PHE A 290 7.34 -29.60 -21.96
CA PHE A 290 8.67 -29.05 -22.10
C PHE A 290 9.29 -29.38 -23.47
N GLN A 291 9.22 -30.64 -23.92
CA GLN A 291 9.73 -31.05 -25.24
C GLN A 291 9.01 -30.33 -26.37
N ARG A 292 7.69 -30.18 -26.28
CA ARG A 292 6.89 -29.44 -27.27
C ARG A 292 7.31 -27.95 -27.35
N TRP A 293 7.48 -27.30 -26.20
CA TRP A 293 7.78 -25.88 -26.13
C TRP A 293 9.23 -25.56 -26.50
N THR A 294 10.16 -26.48 -26.31
CA THR A 294 11.58 -26.33 -26.64
C THR A 294 12.00 -27.01 -27.93
N ALA A 295 11.03 -27.44 -28.76
CA ALA A 295 11.31 -28.16 -30.01
C ALA A 295 12.16 -27.34 -31.00
N ARG A 296 12.04 -26.00 -31.01
CA ARG A 296 12.84 -25.12 -31.88
C ARG A 296 14.20 -24.81 -31.30
N LEU A 297 14.29 -24.56 -30.02
CA LEU A 297 15.51 -24.29 -29.28
C LEU A 297 15.28 -24.60 -27.80
N LYS A 298 16.19 -25.34 -27.22
CA LYS A 298 16.23 -25.56 -25.79
C LYS A 298 17.02 -24.42 -25.14
N PRO A 299 16.43 -23.66 -24.18
CA PRO A 299 17.13 -22.59 -23.50
C PRO A 299 18.34 -23.09 -22.73
N ASP A 300 19.42 -22.33 -22.75
CA ASP A 300 20.65 -22.64 -21.99
C ASP A 300 21.12 -21.43 -21.18
N GLU A 301 22.07 -21.68 -20.31
CA GLU A 301 22.73 -20.63 -19.51
C GLU A 301 23.45 -19.66 -20.44
N GLY A 302 23.19 -18.38 -20.26
CA GLY A 302 23.76 -17.32 -21.07
C GLY A 302 22.82 -16.78 -22.14
N ASP A 303 21.71 -17.47 -22.42
CA ASP A 303 20.69 -16.97 -23.34
C ASP A 303 20.03 -15.68 -22.84
N VAL A 304 19.71 -14.81 -23.79
CA VAL A 304 18.98 -13.56 -23.51
C VAL A 304 17.50 -13.78 -23.77
N LEU A 305 16.70 -13.53 -22.74
CA LEU A 305 15.23 -13.55 -22.82
C LEU A 305 14.71 -12.15 -23.06
N TYR A 306 13.83 -12.02 -24.05
CA TYR A 306 13.21 -10.77 -24.40
C TYR A 306 11.69 -10.94 -24.46
N SER A 307 10.96 -10.10 -23.69
CA SER A 307 9.50 -10.06 -23.77
C SER A 307 9.09 -9.13 -24.91
N ARG A 308 8.32 -9.63 -25.86
CA ARG A 308 7.73 -8.84 -26.97
C ARG A 308 6.43 -8.16 -26.57
N GLU A 309 5.76 -8.67 -25.55
CA GLU A 309 4.45 -8.20 -25.07
C GLU A 309 4.55 -7.77 -23.61
N GLY A 310 3.78 -6.73 -23.24
CA GLY A 310 3.77 -6.18 -21.88
C GLY A 310 4.44 -4.81 -21.78
N GLU A 311 4.54 -4.28 -20.56
CA GLU A 311 5.15 -2.99 -20.33
C GLU A 311 6.65 -3.00 -20.69
N ARG A 312 6.97 -2.42 -21.86
CA ARG A 312 8.31 -2.07 -22.36
C ARG A 312 9.37 -3.16 -22.22
N GLY A 313 9.45 -4.05 -23.22
CA GLY A 313 10.61 -4.89 -23.54
C GLY A 313 11.49 -5.25 -22.34
N LEU A 314 10.99 -6.14 -21.47
CA LEU A 314 11.80 -6.62 -20.35
C LEU A 314 12.87 -7.56 -20.89
N GLU A 315 14.12 -7.17 -20.74
CA GLU A 315 15.27 -8.00 -21.10
C GLU A 315 15.87 -8.65 -19.85
N SER A 316 16.19 -9.91 -19.96
CA SER A 316 16.88 -10.61 -18.89
C SER A 316 17.78 -11.71 -19.43
N ARG A 317 18.93 -11.90 -18.78
CA ARG A 317 19.87 -12.96 -19.10
C ARG A 317 19.66 -14.15 -18.17
N LEU A 318 19.67 -15.33 -18.73
CA LEU A 318 19.66 -16.56 -17.96
C LEU A 318 21.04 -16.82 -17.33
N THR A 319 21.11 -16.80 -15.99
CA THR A 319 22.37 -16.89 -15.23
C THR A 319 22.50 -18.16 -14.38
N SER A 320 21.56 -19.09 -14.50
CA SER A 320 21.51 -20.28 -13.65
C SER A 320 21.56 -21.58 -14.45
N ARG A 321 22.39 -22.55 -14.01
CA ARG A 321 22.44 -23.93 -14.57
C ARG A 321 21.08 -24.67 -14.54
N ARG A 322 20.13 -24.22 -13.74
CA ARG A 322 18.75 -24.75 -13.71
C ARG A 322 17.92 -24.39 -14.94
N VAL A 323 18.39 -23.49 -15.78
CA VAL A 323 17.67 -22.96 -16.93
C VAL A 323 17.60 -23.92 -18.11
N ARG A 324 18.47 -24.92 -18.18
CA ARG A 324 18.42 -25.94 -19.24
C ARG A 324 17.08 -26.66 -19.42
N HIS A 325 16.13 -26.37 -18.53
CA HIS A 325 14.85 -27.06 -18.45
C HIS A 325 13.64 -26.09 -18.44
N CYS A 326 13.78 -24.92 -19.04
CA CYS A 326 12.68 -23.93 -19.10
C CYS A 326 11.96 -23.97 -20.45
N ALA A 327 10.66 -23.79 -20.42
CA ALA A 327 9.84 -23.47 -21.58
C ALA A 327 9.30 -22.02 -21.45
N PHE A 328 9.06 -21.37 -22.56
CA PHE A 328 8.63 -19.97 -22.62
C PHE A 328 7.20 -19.89 -23.18
N PRO A 329 6.17 -19.93 -22.34
CA PRO A 329 4.83 -19.60 -22.80
C PRO A 329 4.68 -18.07 -22.90
N ASN A 330 3.97 -17.62 -23.91
CA ASN A 330 3.47 -16.24 -23.94
C ASN A 330 2.51 -16.05 -22.76
N ALA A 331 2.49 -14.81 -22.22
CA ALA A 331 1.58 -14.41 -21.16
C ALA A 331 0.13 -14.28 -21.69
#